data_b4cc9c632253f0185e4490b8bb3f7f0d
#
_entry.id   b4cc9c632253f0185e4490b8bb3f7f0d
#
_cell.length_a   1.000
_cell.length_b   1.000
_cell.length_c   1.000
_cell.angle_alpha   90.00
_cell.angle_beta   90.00
_cell.angle_gamma   90.00
#
_symmetry.space_group_name_H-M   'P 1'
#
loop_
_entity.id
_entity.type
_entity.pdbx_description
1 polymer ?
#
loop_
_entity_poly.entity_id
_entity_poly.type
_entity_poly.pdbx_seq_one_letter_code
_entity_poly.pdbx_strand_id
1 'polypeptide(L)'
;MSAQEDSSINNLTSAGFLSSEHIGLSELEVRILDFEGNWWRYAGAKEAAIKELFDLTAPRYYQLLNDLIDRDDALAASPMLVKRLRRLREARMATRIAR
;
A
#
# COMPACT_ATOMS: atom_id res chain seq x y z
N MET A 1 -22.94 -4.08 -26.40
CA MET A 1 -22.62 -3.91 -26.04
C MET A 1 -22.39 -3.73 -25.57
N SER A 2 -22.23 -3.94 -25.37
CA SER A 2 -21.59 -3.75 -24.83
C SER A 2 -21.30 -3.75 -24.14
N ALA A 3 -21.28 -4.10 -24.03
CA ALA A 3 -20.76 -4.02 -23.34
C ALA A 3 -20.23 -3.95 -22.83
N GLN A 4 -20.10 -4.07 -22.85
CA GLN A 4 -19.44 -3.90 -22.45
C GLN A 4 -19.09 -3.32 -22.04
N GLU A 5 -19.12 -3.30 -22.22
CA GLU A 5 -18.60 -2.67 -21.82
C GLU A 5 -18.71 -2.33 -21.10
N ASP A 6 -18.77 -2.63 -20.67
CA ASP A 6 -18.63 -2.28 -19.85
C ASP A 6 -18.35 -2.52 -19.24
N SER A 7 -18.16 -3.17 -19.11
CA SER A 7 -17.65 -3.30 -18.42
C SER A 7 -16.82 -3.05 -18.22
N SER A 8 -16.50 -3.14 -18.49
CA SER A 8 -15.49 -2.68 -18.26
C SER A 8 -15.46 -1.62 -17.73
N ILE A 9 -15.92 -1.34 -17.54
CA ILE A 9 -15.78 -0.46 -16.89
C ILE A 9 -16.02 -0.45 -15.90
N ASN A 10 -16.19 -1.17 -15.54
CA ASN A 10 -16.11 -1.20 -14.72
C ASN A 10 -15.63 -1.63 -14.24
N ASN A 11 -15.23 -2.11 -14.33
CA ASN A 11 -14.53 -2.27 -13.79
C ASN A 11 -14.01 -1.64 -13.55
N LEU A 12 -13.94 -1.40 -13.89
CA LEU A 12 -13.33 -0.62 -13.64
C LEU A 12 -13.87 0.11 -12.92
N THR A 13 -14.64 0.00 -12.90
CA THR A 13 -15.00 0.85 -12.22
C THR A 13 -14.86 0.68 -10.98
N SER A 14 -15.25 -0.11 -10.51
CA SER A 14 -14.72 -0.14 -9.25
C SER A 14 -13.26 -0.18 -9.37
N ALA A 15 -12.80 -0.82 -10.29
CA ALA A 15 -11.37 -0.80 -10.48
C ALA A 15 -10.96 0.36 -11.33
N GLY A 16 -11.77 0.65 -12.31
CA GLY A 16 -11.35 1.67 -13.26
C GLY A 16 -11.23 3.03 -12.65
N PHE A 17 -12.18 3.39 -11.83
CA PHE A 17 -12.10 4.73 -11.27
C PHE A 17 -10.93 4.87 -10.32
N LEU A 18 -10.49 3.79 -9.72
CA LEU A 18 -9.36 3.86 -8.84
C LEU A 18 -8.12 4.33 -9.56
N SER A 19 -8.00 4.00 -10.83
CA SER A 19 -6.80 4.35 -11.54
C SER A 19 -6.57 5.86 -11.59
N SER A 20 -7.62 6.65 -11.62
CA SER A 20 -7.43 8.09 -11.64
C SER A 20 -6.88 8.60 -10.32
N GLU A 21 -7.18 7.91 -9.22
CA GLU A 21 -6.68 8.31 -7.91
C GLU A 21 -5.30 7.77 -7.64
N HIS A 22 -4.88 6.79 -8.40
CA HIS A 22 -3.63 6.09 -8.14
C HIS A 22 -2.66 6.20 -9.31
N ILE A 23 -2.78 7.26 -10.11
CA ILE A 23 -1.85 7.49 -11.21
C ILE A 23 -0.44 7.51 -10.63
N GLY A 24 0.44 6.74 -11.23
CA GLY A 24 1.81 6.65 -10.78
C GLY A 24 2.09 5.52 -9.83
N LEU A 25 1.06 4.89 -9.27
CA LEU A 25 1.24 3.73 -8.40
C LEU A 25 0.90 2.46 -9.14
N SER A 26 1.70 1.42 -8.92
CA SER A 26 1.40 0.11 -9.48
C SER A 26 0.30 -0.56 -8.67
N GLU A 27 -0.26 -1.63 -9.24
CA GLU A 27 -1.26 -2.40 -8.53
C GLU A 27 -0.70 -2.96 -7.22
N LEU A 28 0.54 -3.43 -7.25
CA LEU A 28 1.18 -3.93 -6.04
C LEU A 28 1.31 -2.83 -5.00
N GLU A 29 1.70 -1.63 -5.41
CA GLU A 29 1.85 -0.53 -4.48
C GLU A 29 0.53 -0.13 -3.84
N VAL A 30 -0.54 -0.12 -4.61
CA VAL A 30 -1.87 0.15 -4.06
C VAL A 30 -2.25 -0.91 -3.05
N ARG A 31 -1.98 -2.18 -3.36
CA ARG A 31 -2.30 -3.27 -2.44
C ARG A 31 -1.49 -3.19 -1.15
N ILE A 32 -0.24 -2.76 -1.24
CA ILE A 32 0.59 -2.59 -0.05
C ILE A 32 0.01 -1.50 0.86
N LEU A 33 -0.40 -0.37 0.28
CA LEU A 33 -1.00 0.69 1.08
C LEU A 33 -2.30 0.22 1.72
N ASP A 34 -3.12 -0.51 0.97
CA ASP A 34 -4.37 -1.03 1.53
C ASP A 34 -4.09 -1.97 2.69
N PHE A 35 -3.10 -2.86 2.53
CA PHE A 35 -2.75 -3.79 3.58
C PHE A 35 -2.26 -3.06 4.83
N GLU A 36 -1.43 -2.03 4.66
CA GLU A 36 -0.94 -1.29 5.82
C GLU A 36 -2.07 -0.61 6.57
N GLY A 37 -3.14 -0.28 5.88
CA GLY A 37 -4.26 0.37 6.51
C GLY A 37 -5.16 -0.55 7.30
N ASN A 38 -5.03 -1.88 7.13
CA ASN A 38 -5.97 -2.79 7.79
C ASN A 38 -5.40 -4.17 8.06
N TRP A 39 -4.07 -4.30 8.19
CA TRP A 39 -3.46 -5.62 8.36
C TRP A 39 -3.91 -6.32 9.63
N TRP A 40 -4.31 -5.55 10.64
CA TRP A 40 -4.74 -6.16 11.91
C TRP A 40 -6.01 -6.99 11.76
N ARG A 41 -6.68 -6.90 10.63
CA ARG A 41 -7.86 -7.72 10.36
C ARG A 41 -7.51 -9.16 10.02
N TYR A 42 -6.24 -9.41 9.69
CA TYR A 42 -5.81 -10.75 9.31
C TYR A 42 -5.40 -11.52 10.56
N ALA A 43 -5.71 -12.81 10.57
CA ALA A 43 -5.30 -13.66 11.68
C ALA A 43 -3.81 -13.92 11.59
N GLY A 44 -3.18 -14.04 12.76
CA GLY A 44 -1.77 -14.40 12.82
C GLY A 44 -0.84 -13.21 12.71
N ALA A 45 0.43 -13.52 12.53
CA ALA A 45 1.46 -12.48 12.48
C ALA A 45 1.42 -11.73 11.16
N LYS A 46 1.81 -10.47 11.22
CA LYS A 46 1.84 -9.64 10.03
C LYS A 46 2.75 -10.23 8.95
N GLU A 47 3.89 -10.79 9.37
CA GLU A 47 4.83 -11.38 8.41
C GLU A 47 4.24 -12.55 7.65
N ALA A 48 3.42 -13.35 8.31
CA ALA A 48 2.75 -14.47 7.65
C ALA A 48 1.76 -13.96 6.62
N ALA A 49 1.02 -12.90 6.96
CA ALA A 49 0.08 -12.32 6.03
C ALA A 49 0.81 -11.73 4.81
N ILE A 50 1.96 -11.09 5.03
CA ILE A 50 2.76 -10.56 3.94
C ILE A 50 3.16 -11.66 2.97
N LYS A 51 3.63 -12.78 3.51
CA LYS A 51 4.06 -13.89 2.67
C LYS A 51 2.87 -14.45 1.89
N GLU A 52 1.76 -14.61 2.55
CA GLU A 52 0.58 -15.20 1.92
C GLU A 52 0.00 -14.30 0.84
N LEU A 53 -0.11 -13.00 1.13
CA LEU A 53 -0.78 -12.08 0.23
C LEU A 53 0.10 -11.58 -0.91
N PHE A 54 1.39 -11.44 -0.66
CA PHE A 54 2.30 -10.82 -1.63
C PHE A 54 3.40 -11.74 -2.11
N ASP A 55 3.56 -12.89 -1.45
CA ASP A 55 4.66 -13.82 -1.76
C ASP A 55 6.02 -13.13 -1.65
N LEU A 56 6.16 -12.29 -0.62
CA LEU A 56 7.37 -11.56 -0.33
C LEU A 56 7.88 -11.93 1.05
N THR A 57 9.20 -11.89 1.20
CA THR A 57 9.77 -11.94 2.54
C THR A 57 9.51 -10.62 3.25
N ALA A 58 9.54 -10.65 4.59
CA ALA A 58 9.34 -9.43 5.35
C ALA A 58 10.36 -8.35 5.00
N PRO A 59 11.67 -8.66 4.92
CA PRO A 59 12.63 -7.61 4.56
C PRO A 59 12.36 -6.99 3.20
N ARG A 60 11.99 -7.80 2.21
CA ARG A 60 11.70 -7.26 0.89
C ARG A 60 10.45 -6.40 0.90
N TYR A 61 9.42 -6.85 1.63
CA TYR A 61 8.20 -6.09 1.75
C TYR A 61 8.47 -4.71 2.35
N TYR A 62 9.21 -4.66 3.45
CA TYR A 62 9.47 -3.39 4.12
C TYR A 62 10.38 -2.48 3.31
N GLN A 63 11.26 -3.05 2.50
CA GLN A 63 12.06 -2.25 1.58
C GLN A 63 11.14 -1.54 0.58
N LEU A 64 10.20 -2.29 0.00
CA LEU A 64 9.23 -1.71 -0.92
C LEU A 64 8.35 -0.66 -0.24
N LEU A 65 7.91 -0.96 0.97
CA LEU A 65 7.07 -0.03 1.72
C LEU A 65 7.81 1.27 2.01
N ASN A 66 9.05 1.18 2.44
CA ASN A 66 9.82 2.38 2.75
C ASN A 66 10.00 3.26 1.52
N ASP A 67 10.28 2.65 0.38
CA ASP A 67 10.38 3.42 -0.87
C ASP A 67 9.04 4.04 -1.23
N LEU A 68 7.97 3.29 -1.01
CA LEU A 68 6.63 3.71 -1.40
C LEU A 68 6.17 4.93 -0.60
N ILE A 69 6.37 4.91 0.72
CA ILE A 69 5.84 6.00 1.54
C ILE A 69 6.60 7.32 1.35
N ASP A 70 7.72 7.30 0.64
CA ASP A 70 8.42 8.53 0.30
C ASP A 70 7.91 9.17 -0.99
N ARG A 71 7.03 8.50 -1.71
CA ARG A 71 6.53 8.99 -2.99
C ARG A 71 5.34 9.92 -2.79
N ASP A 72 5.30 10.99 -3.60
CA ASP A 72 4.17 11.91 -3.58
C ASP A 72 2.88 11.23 -3.98
N ASP A 73 2.95 10.25 -4.89
CA ASP A 73 1.76 9.54 -5.32
C ASP A 73 1.12 8.78 -4.17
N ALA A 74 1.94 8.18 -3.31
CA ALA A 74 1.42 7.47 -2.14
C ALA A 74 0.80 8.44 -1.15
N LEU A 75 1.44 9.58 -0.93
CA LEU A 75 0.91 10.59 -0.03
C LEU A 75 -0.44 11.10 -0.54
N ALA A 76 -0.57 11.28 -1.86
CA ALA A 76 -1.83 11.75 -2.42
C ALA A 76 -2.92 10.68 -2.28
N ALA A 77 -2.56 9.41 -2.44
CA ALA A 77 -3.53 8.33 -2.39
C ALA A 77 -4.01 8.04 -0.97
N SER A 78 -3.12 8.12 0.03
CA SER A 78 -3.45 7.76 1.40
C SER A 78 -2.72 8.68 2.38
N PRO A 79 -3.11 9.95 2.42
CA PRO A 79 -2.31 10.93 3.17
C PRO A 79 -2.19 10.64 4.66
N MET A 80 -3.27 10.26 5.32
CA MET A 80 -3.22 10.01 6.76
C MET A 80 -2.33 8.80 7.07
N LEU A 81 -2.50 7.75 6.30
CA LEU A 81 -1.73 6.53 6.49
C LEU A 81 -0.25 6.78 6.23
N VAL A 82 0.08 7.43 5.11
CA VAL A 82 1.47 7.65 4.74
C VAL A 82 2.15 8.55 5.76
N LYS A 83 1.48 9.60 6.21
CA LYS A 83 2.05 10.48 7.23
C LYS A 83 2.33 9.72 8.53
N ARG A 84 1.41 8.84 8.92
CA ARG A 84 1.61 8.03 10.12
C ARG A 84 2.80 7.10 9.96
N LEU A 85 2.90 6.44 8.81
CA LEU A 85 3.99 5.52 8.57
C LEU A 85 5.34 6.23 8.55
N ARG A 86 5.38 7.44 7.98
CA ARG A 86 6.60 8.23 7.99
C ARG A 86 7.00 8.61 9.41
N ARG A 87 6.03 9.00 10.24
CA ARG A 87 6.33 9.34 11.63
C ARG A 87 6.85 8.14 12.40
N LEU A 88 6.25 6.96 12.18
CA LEU A 88 6.70 5.76 12.87
C LEU A 88 8.12 5.39 12.46
N ARG A 89 8.44 5.55 11.17
CA ARG A 89 9.79 5.28 10.70
C ARG A 89 10.78 6.24 11.34
N GLU A 90 10.44 7.51 11.40
CA GLU A 90 11.31 8.51 11.98
C GLU A 90 11.52 8.27 13.47
N ALA A 91 10.48 7.86 14.17
CA ALA A 91 10.60 7.55 15.58
C ALA A 91 11.56 6.39 15.83
N ARG A 92 11.47 5.35 14.98
CA ARG A 92 12.38 4.22 15.11
C ARG A 92 13.81 4.62 14.82
N MET A 93 14.02 5.48 13.82
CA MET A 93 15.36 5.94 13.49
C MET A 93 15.92 6.84 14.58
N ALA A 94 15.11 7.71 15.15
CA ALA A 94 15.55 8.57 16.24
C ALA A 94 15.95 7.74 17.46
N THR A 95 15.19 6.71 17.79
CA THR A 95 15.51 5.82 18.88
C THR A 95 16.84 5.11 18.63
N ARG A 96 17.05 4.67 17.39
CA ARG A 96 18.29 3.99 17.02
C ARG A 96 19.49 4.93 17.14
N ILE A 97 19.33 6.16 16.71
CA ILE A 97 20.39 7.15 16.76
C ILE A 97 20.72 7.54 18.21
N ALA A 98 19.70 7.64 19.03
CA ALA A 98 19.88 8.05 20.40
C ALA A 98 20.61 7.02 21.25
N ARG A 99 20.71 5.78 20.77
CA ARG A 99 21.39 4.73 21.50
C ARG A 99 22.86 4.70 21.16
#